data_dd4ff2138356cc330b938b9c23c67eda
#
_entry.id   dd4ff2138356cc330b938b9c23c67eda
#
_cell.length_a   1.000
_cell.length_b   1.000
_cell.length_c   1.000
_cell.angle_alpha   90.00
_cell.angle_beta   90.00
_cell.angle_gamma   90.00
#
_symmetry.space_group_name_H-M   'P 1'
#
loop_
_entity.id
_entity.type
_entity.pdbx_description
1 polymer ?
#
loop_
_entity_poly.entity_id
_entity_poly.type
_entity_poly.pdbx_seq_one_letter_code
_entity_poly.pdbx_strand_id
1 'polypeptide(L)'
;SIKNSPAVALIKELASCRLRVFDPAVRPATEWHPRMTVTEDALAPCDDADALVIMTPWPQFRALKPVDIAARLRGRVVVDPFSMLDRAATAAAGLEHVVLGAPLPVHA
;
A
#
# COMPACT_ATOMS: atom_id res chain seq x y z
N SER A 1 -17.23 -10.33 2.48
CA SER A 1 -16.44 -11.55 2.57
C SER A 1 -15.01 -11.34 2.08
N ILE A 2 -14.07 -11.89 2.80
CA ILE A 2 -12.65 -11.78 2.45
C ILE A 2 -12.36 -12.47 1.10
N LYS A 3 -13.11 -13.48 0.71
CA LYS A 3 -12.91 -14.18 -0.56
C LYS A 3 -13.11 -13.29 -1.77
N ASN A 4 -13.96 -12.29 -1.66
CA ASN A 4 -14.30 -11.38 -2.75
C ASN A 4 -13.65 -10.02 -2.58
N SER A 5 -12.72 -9.89 -1.64
CA SER A 5 -12.03 -8.63 -1.38
C SER A 5 -11.18 -8.22 -2.58
N PRO A 6 -11.22 -6.93 -2.98
CA PRO A 6 -10.30 -6.42 -4.00
C PRO A 6 -8.84 -6.65 -3.64
N ALA A 7 -8.51 -6.62 -2.35
CA ALA A 7 -7.14 -6.87 -1.90
C ALA A 7 -6.71 -8.30 -2.20
N VAL A 8 -7.58 -9.29 -1.96
CA VAL A 8 -7.26 -10.68 -2.27
C VAL A 8 -7.09 -10.88 -3.77
N ALA A 9 -7.96 -10.27 -4.57
CA ALA A 9 -7.86 -10.34 -6.02
C ALA A 9 -6.53 -9.76 -6.52
N LEU A 10 -6.12 -8.62 -5.98
CA LEU A 10 -4.85 -8.00 -6.35
C LEU A 10 -3.67 -8.88 -5.96
N ILE A 11 -3.69 -9.46 -4.76
CA ILE A 11 -2.64 -10.37 -4.31
C ILE A 11 -2.44 -11.51 -5.31
N LYS A 12 -3.53 -12.10 -5.77
CA LYS A 12 -3.48 -13.20 -6.73
C LYS A 12 -2.97 -12.76 -8.10
N GLU A 13 -3.34 -11.56 -8.53
CA GLU A 13 -2.88 -11.02 -9.82
C GLU A 13 -1.38 -10.70 -9.81
N LEU A 14 -0.80 -10.44 -8.64
CA LEU A 14 0.61 -10.12 -8.49
C LEU A 14 1.47 -11.35 -8.19
N ALA A 15 1.11 -12.50 -8.75
CA ALA A 15 1.76 -13.78 -8.45
C ALA A 15 3.28 -13.78 -8.73
N SER A 16 3.74 -12.96 -9.67
CA SER A 16 5.16 -12.86 -10.01
C SER A 16 5.93 -11.87 -9.13
N CYS A 17 5.23 -11.12 -8.27
CA CYS A 17 5.85 -10.12 -7.40
C CYS A 17 6.13 -10.70 -6.02
N ARG A 18 7.09 -10.12 -5.32
CA ARG A 18 7.27 -10.40 -3.90
C ARG A 18 6.39 -9.44 -3.12
N LEU A 19 5.53 -9.96 -2.25
CA LEU A 19 4.58 -9.16 -1.49
C LEU A 19 4.88 -9.20 0.00
N ARG A 20 4.72 -8.05 0.65
CA ARG A 20 4.61 -7.93 2.10
C ARG A 20 3.28 -7.29 2.41
N VAL A 21 2.53 -7.91 3.30
CA VAL A 21 1.13 -7.55 3.53
C VAL A 21 0.88 -7.35 5.01
N PHE A 22 0.13 -6.31 5.34
CA PHE A 22 -0.35 -6.06 6.69
C PHE A 22 -1.86 -5.79 6.64
N ASP A 23 -2.61 -6.43 7.54
CA ASP A 23 -4.02 -6.15 7.74
C ASP A 23 -4.29 -6.18 9.25
N PRO A 24 -4.81 -5.07 9.83
CA PRO A 24 -5.03 -4.99 11.27
C PRO A 24 -6.17 -5.85 11.78
N ALA A 25 -7.10 -6.24 10.91
CA ALA A 25 -8.30 -6.97 11.30
C ALA A 25 -8.26 -8.44 10.95
N VAL A 26 -7.62 -8.80 9.84
CA VAL A 26 -7.60 -10.18 9.33
C VAL A 26 -6.16 -10.53 8.96
N ARG A 27 -5.67 -11.64 9.51
CA ARG A 27 -4.35 -12.11 9.11
C ARG A 27 -4.45 -12.72 7.72
N PRO A 28 -3.73 -12.18 6.73
CA PRO A 28 -3.77 -12.73 5.38
C PRO A 28 -3.31 -14.18 5.33
N ALA A 29 -3.96 -14.97 4.50
CA ALA A 29 -3.61 -16.37 4.32
C ALA A 29 -2.42 -16.50 3.36
N THR A 30 -1.34 -17.12 3.81
CA THR A 30 -0.11 -17.20 3.03
C THR A 30 -0.24 -18.05 1.77
N GLU A 31 -1.22 -18.95 1.72
CA GLU A 31 -1.50 -19.74 0.52
C GLU A 31 -2.06 -18.92 -0.64
N TRP A 32 -2.46 -17.66 -0.40
CA TRP A 32 -2.95 -16.81 -1.50
C TRP A 32 -1.87 -16.43 -2.50
N HIS A 33 -0.60 -16.50 -2.10
CA HIS A 33 0.48 -16.03 -2.95
C HIS A 33 1.78 -16.73 -2.55
N PRO A 34 2.58 -17.22 -3.56
CA PRO A 34 3.79 -18.00 -3.27
C PRO A 34 4.93 -17.19 -2.64
N ARG A 35 4.90 -15.87 -2.78
CA ARG A 35 5.98 -14.99 -2.29
C ARG A 35 5.47 -13.91 -1.35
N MET A 36 4.44 -14.22 -0.58
CA MET A 36 3.84 -13.25 0.34
C MET A 36 4.35 -13.47 1.75
N THR A 37 4.76 -12.38 2.39
CA THR A 37 5.10 -12.33 3.80
C THR A 37 4.09 -11.44 4.52
N VAL A 38 3.58 -11.91 5.64
CA VAL A 38 2.66 -11.14 6.48
C VAL A 38 3.48 -10.42 7.55
N THR A 39 3.27 -9.12 7.69
CA THR A 39 3.99 -8.29 8.65
C THR A 39 3.11 -7.94 9.85
N GLU A 40 3.75 -7.51 10.95
CA GLU A 40 3.05 -7.20 12.19
C GLU A 40 2.70 -5.71 12.33
N ASP A 41 3.24 -4.84 11.48
CA ASP A 41 2.90 -3.42 11.51
C ASP A 41 2.75 -2.86 10.09
N ALA A 42 2.15 -1.67 10.00
CA ALA A 42 1.78 -1.09 8.72
C ALA A 42 2.96 -0.54 7.92
N LEU A 43 4.08 -0.20 8.55
CA LEU A 43 5.26 0.32 7.85
C LEU A 43 6.18 -0.78 7.34
N ALA A 44 6.20 -1.93 8.00
CA ALA A 44 7.10 -3.02 7.58
C ALA A 44 6.92 -3.44 6.11
N PRO A 45 5.70 -3.44 5.54
CA PRO A 45 5.55 -3.74 4.11
C PRO A 45 6.31 -2.81 3.20
N CYS A 46 6.62 -1.60 3.66
CA CYS A 46 7.31 -0.60 2.84
C CYS A 46 8.80 -0.90 2.67
N ASP A 47 9.40 -1.69 3.54
CA ASP A 47 10.85 -1.87 3.56
C ASP A 47 11.38 -2.39 2.23
N ASP A 48 12.17 -1.55 1.55
CA ASP A 48 12.78 -1.85 0.25
C ASP A 48 11.78 -2.24 -0.83
N ALA A 49 10.53 -1.79 -0.71
CA ALA A 49 9.49 -2.09 -1.67
C ALA A 49 9.51 -1.07 -2.83
N ASP A 50 9.08 -1.52 -4.01
CA ASP A 50 9.00 -0.67 -5.18
C ASP A 50 7.78 0.25 -5.14
N ALA A 51 6.71 -0.19 -4.48
CA ALA A 51 5.48 0.59 -4.33
C ALA A 51 4.73 0.16 -3.08
N LEU A 52 3.94 1.10 -2.56
CA LEU A 52 2.98 0.82 -1.49
C LEU A 52 1.56 0.90 -2.06
N VAL A 53 0.72 -0.07 -1.73
CA VAL A 53 -0.68 -0.07 -2.12
C VAL A 53 -1.54 -0.19 -0.87
N ILE A 54 -2.43 0.78 -0.65
CA ILE A 54 -3.36 0.79 0.48
C ILE A 54 -4.72 0.34 -0.04
N MET A 55 -5.11 -0.89 0.26
CA MET A 55 -6.32 -1.50 -0.31
C MET A 55 -7.54 -1.42 0.59
N THR A 56 -7.38 -0.99 1.84
CA THR A 56 -8.47 -0.93 2.81
C THR A 56 -8.40 0.37 3.59
N PRO A 57 -9.56 1.01 3.91
CA PRO A 57 -9.58 2.30 4.56
C PRO A 57 -9.56 2.21 6.10
N TRP A 58 -8.62 1.46 6.66
CA TRP A 58 -8.51 1.37 8.11
C TRP A 58 -8.05 2.71 8.70
N PRO A 59 -8.77 3.27 9.69
CA PRO A 59 -8.45 4.58 10.23
C PRO A 59 -7.01 4.73 10.71
N GLN A 60 -6.40 3.67 11.21
CA GLN A 60 -5.02 3.73 11.69
C GLN A 60 -4.00 4.05 10.59
N PHE A 61 -4.35 3.83 9.32
CA PHE A 61 -3.47 4.19 8.23
C PHE A 61 -3.31 5.70 8.07
N ARG A 62 -4.25 6.49 8.59
CA ARG A 62 -4.11 7.96 8.58
C ARG A 62 -2.98 8.46 9.45
N ALA A 63 -2.51 7.64 10.37
CA ALA A 63 -1.38 7.97 11.23
C ALA A 63 -0.02 7.70 10.57
N LEU A 64 0.00 7.06 9.42
CA LEU A 64 1.24 6.80 8.68
C LEU A 64 1.80 8.13 8.18
N LYS A 65 3.09 8.33 8.42
CA LYS A 65 3.77 9.56 7.99
C LYS A 65 4.42 9.33 6.62
N PRO A 66 4.09 10.15 5.62
CA PRO A 66 4.69 9.99 4.29
C PRO A 66 6.21 10.02 4.28
N VAL A 67 6.84 10.79 5.16
CA VAL A 67 8.30 10.80 5.25
C VAL A 67 8.86 9.45 5.68
N ASP A 68 8.16 8.73 6.55
CA ASP A 68 8.60 7.41 6.99
C ASP A 68 8.42 6.38 5.87
N ILE A 69 7.34 6.50 5.11
CA ILE A 69 7.09 5.66 3.94
C ILE A 69 8.21 5.89 2.91
N ALA A 70 8.50 7.15 2.60
CA ALA A 70 9.50 7.50 1.61
C ALA A 70 10.90 7.00 2.01
N ALA A 71 11.20 7.04 3.31
CA ALA A 71 12.49 6.57 3.81
C ALA A 71 12.68 5.07 3.65
N ARG A 72 11.60 4.30 3.63
CA ARG A 72 11.64 2.84 3.55
C ARG A 72 11.48 2.29 2.15
N LEU A 73 10.67 2.95 1.31
CA LEU A 73 10.46 2.51 -0.06
C LEU A 73 11.73 2.66 -0.89
N ARG A 74 11.97 1.68 -1.75
CA ARG A 74 12.98 1.82 -2.80
C ARG A 74 12.43 2.65 -3.95
N GLY A 75 11.17 2.46 -4.30
CA GLY A 75 10.46 3.22 -5.32
C GLY A 75 9.78 4.46 -4.75
N ARG A 76 8.86 5.05 -5.51
CA ARG A 76 8.19 6.30 -5.15
C ARG A 76 6.68 6.27 -5.26
N VAL A 77 6.10 5.16 -5.69
CA VAL A 77 4.67 5.10 -5.99
C VAL A 77 3.88 4.64 -4.76
N VAL A 78 2.85 5.41 -4.42
CA VAL A 78 1.89 5.04 -3.39
C VAL A 78 0.50 5.09 -4.01
N VAL A 79 -0.15 3.93 -4.08
CA VAL A 79 -1.53 3.81 -4.55
C VAL A 79 -2.43 3.82 -3.33
N ASP A 80 -3.23 4.88 -3.22
CA ASP A 80 -4.03 5.18 -2.03
C ASP A 80 -5.46 5.54 -2.46
N PRO A 81 -6.26 4.55 -2.88
CA PRO A 81 -7.58 4.80 -3.45
C PRO A 81 -8.54 5.52 -2.49
N PHE A 82 -8.31 5.40 -1.20
CA PHE A 82 -9.20 5.95 -0.18
C PHE A 82 -8.67 7.24 0.42
N SER A 83 -7.60 7.81 -0.14
CA SER A 83 -7.00 9.06 0.35
C SER A 83 -6.70 9.03 1.85
N MET A 84 -6.08 7.94 2.29
CA MET A 84 -5.73 7.76 3.71
C MET A 84 -4.57 8.66 4.13
N LEU A 85 -3.68 8.98 3.19
CA LEU A 85 -2.51 9.83 3.46
C LEU A 85 -2.79 11.28 3.08
N ASP A 86 -2.17 12.21 3.82
CA ASP A 86 -2.27 13.63 3.49
C ASP A 86 -1.58 13.90 2.14
N ARG A 87 -2.30 14.54 1.22
CA ARG A 87 -1.80 14.75 -0.14
C ARG A 87 -0.57 15.65 -0.18
N ALA A 88 -0.61 16.76 0.55
CA ALA A 88 0.50 17.71 0.56
C ALA A 88 1.74 17.09 1.18
N ALA A 89 1.60 16.40 2.29
CA ALA A 89 2.72 15.76 2.97
C ALA A 89 3.31 14.63 2.11
N THR A 90 2.47 13.88 1.41
CA THR A 90 2.93 12.80 0.53
C THR A 90 3.72 13.35 -0.64
N ALA A 91 3.23 14.41 -1.27
CA ALA A 91 3.95 15.08 -2.36
C ALA A 91 5.26 15.69 -1.86
N ALA A 92 5.25 16.32 -0.69
CA ALA A 92 6.45 16.91 -0.10
C ALA A 92 7.52 15.88 0.22
N ALA A 93 7.12 14.64 0.50
CA ALA A 93 8.06 13.53 0.73
C ALA A 93 8.65 12.97 -0.57
N GLY A 94 8.23 13.48 -1.73
CA GLY A 94 8.75 13.04 -3.01
C GLY A 94 8.07 11.81 -3.57
N LEU A 95 6.90 11.45 -3.06
CA LEU A 95 6.15 10.28 -3.50
C LEU A 95 5.16 10.62 -4.60
N GLU A 96 4.94 9.70 -5.51
CA GLU A 96 3.85 9.77 -6.47
C GLU A 96 2.60 9.20 -5.82
N HIS A 97 1.64 10.06 -5.54
CA HIS A 97 0.43 9.70 -4.80
C HIS A 97 -0.74 9.52 -5.74
N VAL A 98 -1.19 8.30 -5.91
CA VAL A 98 -2.31 7.95 -6.79
C VAL A 98 -3.54 7.72 -5.92
N VAL A 99 -4.57 8.55 -6.10
CA VAL A 99 -5.82 8.45 -5.35
C VAL A 99 -6.99 8.24 -6.30
N LEU A 100 -8.06 7.64 -5.79
CA LEU A 100 -9.27 7.41 -6.58
C LEU A 100 -10.05 8.72 -6.71
N GLY A 101 -10.57 8.97 -7.92
CA GLY A 101 -11.41 10.14 -8.18
C GLY A 101 -10.66 11.45 -8.34
N ALA A 102 -9.34 11.45 -8.19
CA ALA A 102 -8.52 12.62 -8.44
C ALA A 102 -7.90 12.53 -9.83
N PRO A 103 -7.71 13.68 -10.51
CA PRO A 103 -6.97 13.66 -11.78
C PRO A 103 -5.56 13.17 -11.57
N LEU A 104 -5.03 12.40 -12.52
CA LEU A 104 -3.63 12.07 -12.52
C LEU A 104 -2.80 13.32 -12.78
N PRO A 105 -1.54 13.35 -12.27
CA PRO A 105 -0.65 14.46 -12.58
C PRO A 105 -0.50 14.63 -14.08
N VAL A 106 -0.72 15.86 -14.55
CA VAL A 106 -0.71 16.16 -15.98
C VAL A 106 0.68 16.24 -16.56
N HIS A 107 1.63 16.56 -15.72
CA HIS A 107 3.01 16.70 -16.15
C HIS A 107 3.67 15.39 -16.54
N ALA A 108 2.99 14.36 -16.27
CA ALA A 108 3.54 13.02 -16.45
C ALA A 108 4.27 12.90 -17.75
#